data_54a5d8c3b3d4806e61e0e07a993b0e57
#
_entry.id   54a5d8c3b3d4806e61e0e07a993b0e57
#
_cell.length_a   1.000
_cell.length_b   1.000
_cell.length_c   1.000
_cell.angle_alpha   90.00
_cell.angle_beta   90.00
_cell.angle_gamma   90.00
#
_symmetry.space_group_name_H-M   'P 1'
#
loop_
_entity.id
_entity.type
_entity.pdbx_description
1 polymer ?
#
loop_
_entity_poly.entity_id
_entity_poly.type
_entity_poly.pdbx_seq_one_letter_code
_entity_poly.pdbx_strand_id
1 'polypeptide(L)'
;MKGGGTLGVLQRFERRLEGMVEGAFARAFRSELQPVEVASAVQREMDDRAAIVAKGRTLVPNDFVVEVSETDHERLDVYAESLGVELANLARDYAKEQGYSFVGPVRMRFEGVPDMTTGTFRIRSGVIRGSTIEGGEIRMPASDLPRTSGRGFAGHPRLLVSGPGAPGGPGWSRPGT
;
A
#
# COMPACT_ATOMS: atom_id res chain seq x y z
N MET A 1 16.08 14.55 -26.14
CA MET A 1 14.62 14.61 -26.33
C MET A 1 13.98 13.33 -25.80
N LYS A 2 13.53 13.35 -24.55
CA LYS A 2 12.84 12.20 -23.91
C LYS A 2 11.37 12.51 -23.62
N GLY A 3 10.63 12.97 -24.61
CA GLY A 3 9.23 13.32 -24.50
C GLY A 3 8.23 12.31 -25.08
N GLY A 4 8.70 11.22 -25.68
CA GLY A 4 7.83 10.25 -26.37
C GLY A 4 7.28 9.12 -25.52
N GLY A 5 7.91 8.81 -24.39
CA GLY A 5 7.55 7.65 -23.57
C GLY A 5 6.25 7.80 -22.78
N THR A 6 6.06 8.96 -22.19
CA THR A 6 4.91 9.23 -21.28
C THR A 6 3.56 9.13 -22.01
N LEU A 7 3.47 9.69 -23.21
CA LEU A 7 2.24 9.63 -24.02
C LEU A 7 1.92 8.20 -24.46
N GLY A 8 2.93 7.41 -24.83
CA GLY A 8 2.74 6.02 -25.25
C GLY A 8 2.21 5.12 -24.12
N VAL A 9 2.65 5.32 -22.87
CA VAL A 9 2.15 4.56 -21.71
C VAL A 9 0.70 4.91 -21.43
N LEU A 10 0.35 6.20 -21.42
CA LEU A 10 -1.03 6.65 -21.20
C LEU A 10 -1.99 6.15 -22.29
N GLN A 11 -1.57 6.19 -23.56
CA GLN A 11 -2.38 5.65 -24.66
C GLN A 11 -2.61 4.14 -24.55
N ARG A 12 -1.61 3.38 -24.06
CA ARG A 12 -1.79 1.95 -23.79
C ARG A 12 -2.75 1.71 -22.64
N PHE A 13 -2.67 2.54 -21.60
CA PHE A 13 -3.58 2.49 -20.47
C PHE A 13 -5.02 2.80 -20.90
N GLU A 14 -5.25 3.89 -21.63
CA GLU A 14 -6.57 4.24 -22.17
C GLU A 14 -7.17 3.09 -22.99
N ARG A 15 -6.37 2.50 -23.88
CA ARG A 15 -6.80 1.38 -24.70
C ARG A 15 -7.17 0.12 -23.91
N ARG A 16 -6.47 -0.12 -22.79
CA ARG A 16 -6.84 -1.20 -21.85
C ARG A 16 -8.13 -0.90 -21.13
N LEU A 17 -8.34 0.35 -20.72
CA LEU A 17 -9.59 0.77 -20.10
C LEU A 17 -10.78 0.65 -21.08
N GLU A 18 -10.61 1.04 -22.33
CA GLU A 18 -11.64 0.88 -23.37
C GLU A 18 -12.10 -0.58 -23.50
N GLY A 19 -11.18 -1.54 -23.41
CA GLY A 19 -11.48 -2.97 -23.40
C GLY A 19 -12.25 -3.46 -22.16
N MET A 20 -12.21 -2.72 -21.04
CA MET A 20 -12.95 -3.02 -19.81
C MET A 20 -14.32 -2.34 -19.77
N VAL A 21 -14.60 -1.43 -20.73
CA VAL A 21 -15.73 -0.51 -20.70
C VAL A 21 -16.91 -1.03 -21.51
N GLU A 22 -17.41 -2.22 -21.24
CA GLU A 22 -18.77 -2.53 -21.67
C GLU A 22 -19.79 -2.04 -20.60
N GLY A 23 -20.26 -0.81 -20.80
CA GLY A 23 -21.48 -0.26 -20.22
C GLY A 23 -21.45 0.22 -18.77
N ALA A 24 -20.95 -0.53 -17.80
CA ALA A 24 -21.06 -0.19 -16.39
C ALA A 24 -19.88 0.66 -15.90
N PHE A 25 -18.69 0.41 -16.39
CA PHE A 25 -17.46 1.17 -16.09
C PHE A 25 -17.58 2.63 -16.59
N ALA A 26 -18.11 2.83 -17.82
CA ALA A 26 -18.36 4.17 -18.36
C ALA A 26 -19.35 4.99 -17.51
N ARG A 27 -20.25 4.35 -16.78
CA ARG A 27 -21.16 5.03 -15.85
C ARG A 27 -20.48 5.38 -14.52
N ALA A 28 -19.61 4.51 -14.00
CA ALA A 28 -18.86 4.76 -12.77
C ALA A 28 -17.88 5.93 -12.95
N PHE A 29 -17.30 6.07 -14.15
CA PHE A 29 -16.35 7.14 -14.49
C PHE A 29 -16.97 8.35 -15.22
N ARG A 30 -18.28 8.46 -15.29
CA ARG A 30 -18.96 9.72 -15.62
C ARG A 30 -18.95 10.72 -14.46
N SER A 31 -18.51 10.30 -13.29
CA SER A 31 -18.19 11.18 -12.19
C SER A 31 -16.85 11.87 -12.45
N GLU A 32 -16.63 12.96 -11.79
CA GLU A 32 -15.54 13.93 -11.98
C GLU A 32 -14.12 13.36 -11.89
N LEU A 33 -13.94 12.13 -11.36
CA LEU A 33 -12.66 11.44 -11.27
C LEU A 33 -12.32 10.72 -12.57
N GLN A 34 -11.32 11.19 -13.30
CA GLN A 34 -10.88 10.59 -14.55
C GLN A 34 -9.68 9.65 -14.33
N PRO A 35 -9.76 8.37 -14.74
CA PRO A 35 -8.65 7.40 -14.57
C PRO A 35 -7.33 7.86 -15.19
N VAL A 36 -7.39 8.61 -16.29
CA VAL A 36 -6.21 9.14 -16.97
C VAL A 36 -5.50 10.21 -16.14
N GLU A 37 -6.25 10.99 -15.36
CA GLU A 37 -5.66 11.97 -14.44
C GLU A 37 -4.95 11.26 -13.28
N VAL A 38 -5.57 10.22 -12.73
CA VAL A 38 -4.92 9.36 -11.72
C VAL A 38 -3.65 8.72 -12.27
N ALA A 39 -3.70 8.18 -13.48
CA ALA A 39 -2.56 7.59 -14.17
C ALA A 39 -1.41 8.59 -14.36
N SER A 40 -1.73 9.81 -14.79
CA SER A 40 -0.75 10.89 -14.94
C SER A 40 -0.16 11.33 -13.60
N ALA A 41 -0.96 11.33 -12.54
CA ALA A 41 -0.49 11.66 -11.20
C ALA A 41 0.41 10.56 -10.62
N VAL A 42 0.13 9.28 -10.89
CA VAL A 42 1.02 8.15 -10.53
C VAL A 42 2.39 8.32 -11.18
N GLN A 43 2.45 8.66 -12.48
CA GLN A 43 3.72 8.91 -13.16
C GLN A 43 4.51 10.05 -12.52
N ARG A 44 3.84 11.19 -12.23
CA ARG A 44 4.47 12.32 -11.53
C ARG A 44 4.97 11.94 -10.15
N GLU A 45 4.19 11.21 -9.37
CA GLU A 45 4.60 10.75 -8.05
C GLU A 45 5.82 9.81 -8.12
N MET A 46 5.92 8.97 -9.16
CA MET A 46 7.10 8.15 -9.40
C MET A 46 8.33 9.01 -9.70
N ASP A 47 8.20 10.03 -10.54
CA ASP A 47 9.30 10.93 -10.89
C ASP A 47 9.76 11.77 -9.68
N ASP A 48 8.81 12.31 -8.91
CA ASP A 48 9.07 13.15 -7.74
C ASP A 48 9.74 12.37 -6.59
N ARG A 49 9.48 11.07 -6.51
CA ARG A 49 10.01 10.16 -5.49
C ARG A 49 11.16 9.28 -6.00
N ALA A 50 11.62 9.50 -7.23
CA ALA A 50 12.73 8.75 -7.80
C ALA A 50 14.04 9.02 -7.02
N ALA A 51 14.67 7.96 -6.53
CA ALA A 51 15.91 8.04 -5.74
C ALA A 51 17.03 7.24 -6.40
N ILE A 52 18.14 7.90 -6.68
CA ILE A 52 19.33 7.25 -7.20
C ILE A 52 20.04 6.53 -6.04
N VAL A 53 20.01 5.21 -6.05
CA VAL A 53 20.60 4.38 -4.98
C VAL A 53 21.96 3.81 -5.35
N ALA A 54 22.26 3.72 -6.65
CA ALA A 54 23.56 3.30 -7.17
C ALA A 54 23.73 3.82 -8.60
N LYS A 55 24.95 3.72 -9.15
CA LYS A 55 25.23 4.09 -10.54
C LYS A 55 24.33 3.28 -11.48
N GLY A 56 23.48 3.97 -12.23
CA GLY A 56 22.54 3.36 -13.18
C GLY A 56 21.32 2.69 -12.56
N ARG A 57 21.07 2.89 -11.25
CA ARG A 57 19.90 2.34 -10.57
C ARG A 57 19.12 3.42 -9.84
N THR A 58 17.95 3.72 -10.36
CA THR A 58 16.99 4.65 -9.76
C THR A 58 15.81 3.86 -9.24
N LEU A 59 15.54 3.97 -7.95
CA LEU A 59 14.37 3.34 -7.30
C LEU A 59 13.20 4.30 -7.26
N VAL A 60 12.01 3.75 -7.44
CA VAL A 60 10.74 4.46 -7.29
C VAL A 60 9.82 3.70 -6.32
N PRO A 61 8.80 4.37 -5.76
CA PRO A 61 7.79 3.72 -4.93
C PRO A 61 7.11 2.56 -5.64
N ASN A 62 6.73 1.54 -4.88
CA ASN A 62 6.02 0.37 -5.37
C ASN A 62 4.68 0.10 -4.66
N ASP A 63 4.34 0.92 -3.68
CA ASP A 63 3.04 0.88 -2.99
C ASP A 63 2.38 2.25 -3.13
N PHE A 64 1.18 2.27 -3.74
CA PHE A 64 0.44 3.48 -4.02
C PHE A 64 -0.97 3.37 -3.43
N VAL A 65 -1.38 4.43 -2.78
CA VAL A 65 -2.74 4.61 -2.28
C VAL A 65 -3.34 5.83 -2.97
N VAL A 66 -4.42 5.62 -3.68
CA VAL A 66 -5.22 6.67 -4.27
C VAL A 66 -6.34 6.98 -3.29
N GLU A 67 -6.21 8.08 -2.58
CA GLU A 67 -7.24 8.59 -1.67
C GLU A 67 -8.28 9.36 -2.48
N VAL A 68 -9.53 9.03 -2.27
CA VAL A 68 -10.69 9.64 -2.94
C VAL A 68 -11.76 9.96 -1.90
N SER A 69 -12.80 10.71 -2.27
CA SER A 69 -13.95 10.89 -1.37
C SER A 69 -14.64 9.56 -1.08
N GLU A 70 -15.32 9.43 0.06
CA GLU A 70 -16.13 8.23 0.38
C GLU A 70 -17.15 7.94 -0.71
N THR A 71 -17.79 8.97 -1.24
CA THR A 71 -18.76 8.84 -2.35
C THR A 71 -18.12 8.29 -3.62
N ASP A 72 -16.92 8.72 -3.97
CA ASP A 72 -16.21 8.21 -5.14
C ASP A 72 -15.70 6.79 -4.88
N HIS A 73 -15.25 6.50 -3.65
CA HIS A 73 -14.82 5.16 -3.26
C HIS A 73 -15.96 4.14 -3.39
N GLU A 74 -17.16 4.45 -2.88
CA GLU A 74 -18.35 3.59 -3.03
C GLU A 74 -18.71 3.35 -4.51
N ARG A 75 -18.58 4.36 -5.36
CA ARG A 75 -18.82 4.23 -6.81
C ARG A 75 -17.77 3.37 -7.51
N LEU A 76 -16.53 3.46 -7.04
CA LEU A 76 -15.40 2.71 -7.59
C LEU A 76 -15.30 1.29 -7.09
N ASP A 77 -15.94 0.94 -5.97
CA ASP A 77 -15.72 -0.30 -5.23
C ASP A 77 -15.73 -1.55 -6.12
N VAL A 78 -16.71 -1.65 -7.01
CA VAL A 78 -16.83 -2.77 -7.97
C VAL A 78 -15.65 -2.84 -8.96
N TYR A 79 -15.01 -1.72 -9.25
CA TYR A 79 -13.96 -1.61 -10.27
C TYR A 79 -12.58 -1.32 -9.67
N ALA A 80 -12.50 -1.04 -8.39
CA ALA A 80 -11.28 -0.62 -7.70
C ALA A 80 -10.13 -1.60 -7.90
N GLU A 81 -10.41 -2.90 -7.80
CA GLU A 81 -9.42 -3.95 -8.02
C GLU A 81 -8.92 -3.96 -9.47
N SER A 82 -9.81 -4.00 -10.44
CA SER A 82 -9.46 -4.03 -11.87
C SER A 82 -8.71 -2.76 -12.29
N LEU A 83 -9.17 -1.60 -11.84
CA LEU A 83 -8.48 -0.33 -12.10
C LEU A 83 -7.12 -0.28 -11.41
N GLY A 84 -7.02 -0.80 -10.18
CA GLY A 84 -5.76 -0.90 -9.45
C GLY A 84 -4.74 -1.77 -10.19
N VAL A 85 -5.16 -2.88 -10.79
CA VAL A 85 -4.32 -3.74 -11.63
C VAL A 85 -3.82 -2.99 -12.86
N GLU A 86 -4.69 -2.26 -13.55
CA GLU A 86 -4.30 -1.51 -14.76
C GLU A 86 -3.38 -0.32 -14.44
N LEU A 87 -3.60 0.38 -13.34
CA LEU A 87 -2.68 1.43 -12.86
C LEU A 87 -1.33 0.85 -12.45
N ALA A 88 -1.29 -0.34 -11.84
CA ALA A 88 -0.05 -1.03 -11.52
C ALA A 88 0.70 -1.48 -12.80
N ASN A 89 -0.01 -1.90 -13.83
CA ASN A 89 0.57 -2.20 -15.14
C ASN A 89 1.15 -0.93 -15.79
N LEU A 90 0.42 0.18 -15.73
CA LEU A 90 0.91 1.48 -16.20
C LEU A 90 2.21 1.87 -15.49
N ALA A 91 2.26 1.75 -14.15
CA ALA A 91 3.46 2.08 -13.38
C ALA A 91 4.66 1.22 -13.79
N ARG A 92 4.45 -0.08 -14.06
CA ARG A 92 5.51 -0.99 -14.56
C ARG A 92 5.99 -0.59 -15.94
N ASP A 93 5.07 -0.29 -16.86
CA ASP A 93 5.40 0.14 -18.23
C ASP A 93 6.19 1.45 -18.18
N TYR A 94 5.75 2.40 -17.35
CA TYR A 94 6.43 3.68 -17.17
C TYR A 94 7.84 3.52 -16.59
N ALA A 95 7.97 2.72 -15.53
CA ALA A 95 9.27 2.43 -14.93
C ALA A 95 10.24 1.82 -15.94
N LYS A 96 9.77 0.90 -16.79
CA LYS A 96 10.58 0.29 -17.84
C LYS A 96 11.06 1.34 -18.87
N GLU A 97 10.20 2.26 -19.28
CA GLU A 97 10.56 3.32 -20.23
C GLU A 97 11.54 4.34 -19.64
N GLN A 98 11.42 4.65 -18.33
CA GLN A 98 12.30 5.58 -17.64
C GLN A 98 13.59 4.94 -17.09
N GLY A 99 13.71 3.62 -17.12
CA GLY A 99 14.83 2.89 -16.53
C GLY A 99 14.77 2.87 -15.00
N TYR A 100 13.57 2.97 -14.42
CA TYR A 100 13.35 2.87 -12.99
C TYR A 100 13.27 1.42 -12.52
N SER A 101 13.56 1.20 -11.24
CA SER A 101 13.50 -0.11 -10.59
C SER A 101 12.59 -0.06 -9.38
N PHE A 102 11.90 -1.16 -9.11
CA PHE A 102 11.13 -1.38 -7.90
C PHE A 102 11.88 -2.32 -6.96
N VAL A 103 11.66 -2.19 -5.65
CA VAL A 103 12.21 -3.11 -4.63
C VAL A 103 11.32 -4.34 -4.40
N GLY A 104 10.11 -4.33 -4.97
CA GLY A 104 9.13 -5.40 -4.82
C GLY A 104 7.97 -5.23 -5.79
N PRO A 105 6.92 -6.06 -5.67
CA PRO A 105 5.74 -5.95 -6.53
C PRO A 105 5.05 -4.60 -6.38
N VAL A 106 4.56 -4.07 -7.50
CA VAL A 106 3.77 -2.84 -7.51
C VAL A 106 2.37 -3.13 -7.01
N ARG A 107 1.96 -2.38 -6.01
CA ARG A 107 0.62 -2.43 -5.40
C ARG A 107 -0.08 -1.10 -5.61
N MET A 108 -1.37 -1.17 -5.91
CA MET A 108 -2.23 -0.01 -6.10
C MET A 108 -3.57 -0.28 -5.45
N ARG A 109 -4.03 0.63 -4.60
CA ARG A 109 -5.33 0.52 -3.93
C ARG A 109 -6.00 1.87 -3.82
N PHE A 110 -7.31 1.85 -3.69
CA PHE A 110 -8.13 3.02 -3.45
C PHE A 110 -8.58 3.03 -1.99
N GLU A 111 -8.58 4.21 -1.37
CA GLU A 111 -9.07 4.42 -0.01
C GLU A 111 -10.03 5.61 0.01
N GLY A 112 -11.21 5.41 0.61
CA GLY A 112 -12.16 6.49 0.88
C GLY A 112 -11.67 7.31 2.07
N VAL A 113 -11.67 8.63 1.92
CA VAL A 113 -11.26 9.56 2.98
C VAL A 113 -12.42 10.49 3.28
N PRO A 114 -12.85 10.61 4.56
CA PRO A 114 -13.86 11.58 4.95
C PRO A 114 -13.39 13.00 4.66
N ASP A 115 -14.33 13.88 4.42
CA ASP A 115 -14.11 15.32 4.15
C ASP A 115 -13.36 15.65 2.85
N MET A 116 -13.11 14.66 1.98
CA MET A 116 -12.58 14.90 0.66
C MET A 116 -13.70 15.24 -0.33
N THR A 117 -13.47 16.25 -1.16
CA THR A 117 -14.44 16.68 -2.19
C THR A 117 -14.55 15.63 -3.28
N THR A 118 -15.78 15.30 -3.67
CA THR A 118 -16.07 14.40 -4.81
C THR A 118 -15.37 14.89 -6.08
N GLY A 119 -14.77 13.95 -6.83
CA GLY A 119 -14.00 14.26 -8.04
C GLY A 119 -12.55 14.66 -7.78
N THR A 120 -12.14 14.80 -6.53
CA THR A 120 -10.75 15.06 -6.18
C THR A 120 -10.06 13.78 -5.69
N PHE A 121 -8.76 13.71 -5.88
CA PHE A 121 -7.95 12.61 -5.37
C PHE A 121 -6.58 13.08 -4.90
N ARG A 122 -5.95 12.26 -4.09
CA ARG A 122 -4.57 12.45 -3.65
C ARG A 122 -3.85 11.11 -3.71
N ILE A 123 -2.56 11.12 -4.11
CA ILE A 123 -1.75 9.92 -4.14
C ILE A 123 -0.78 9.95 -2.96
N ARG A 124 -0.78 8.87 -2.18
CA ARG A 124 0.28 8.54 -1.24
C ARG A 124 1.08 7.39 -1.80
N SER A 125 2.40 7.47 -1.69
CA SER A 125 3.28 6.42 -2.17
C SER A 125 4.31 6.03 -1.12
N GLY A 126 4.79 4.79 -1.22
CA GLY A 126 5.79 4.24 -0.33
C GLY A 126 6.64 3.17 -1.00
N VAL A 127 7.72 2.82 -0.32
CA VAL A 127 8.60 1.72 -0.72
C VAL A 127 8.39 0.57 0.26
N ILE A 128 7.79 -0.52 -0.21
CA ILE A 128 7.58 -1.74 0.57
C ILE A 128 8.45 -2.85 -0.04
N ARG A 129 9.34 -3.40 0.77
CA ARG A 129 10.09 -4.59 0.36
C ARG A 129 9.11 -5.76 0.23
N GLY A 130 9.11 -6.41 -0.92
CA GLY A 130 8.28 -7.59 -1.14
C GLY A 130 8.75 -8.72 -0.23
N SER A 131 7.96 -9.06 0.78
CA SER A 131 7.99 -10.41 1.31
C SER A 131 7.29 -11.28 0.27
N THR A 132 8.03 -12.13 -0.42
CA THR A 132 7.45 -13.22 -1.20
C THR A 132 6.81 -14.15 -0.18
N ILE A 133 5.48 -14.07 -0.05
CA ILE A 133 4.73 -15.11 0.64
C ILE A 133 4.60 -16.26 -0.37
N GLU A 134 5.65 -17.03 -0.51
CA GLU A 134 5.53 -18.39 -1.02
C GLU A 134 5.24 -19.28 0.19
N GLY A 135 4.01 -19.76 0.26
CA GLY A 135 3.59 -20.86 1.13
C GLY A 135 4.03 -20.77 2.59
N GLY A 136 3.39 -19.93 3.39
CA GLY A 136 3.16 -20.24 4.81
C GLY A 136 4.34 -20.27 5.77
N GLU A 137 5.55 -19.82 5.43
CA GLU A 137 6.66 -19.72 6.37
C GLU A 137 7.52 -18.50 6.10
N ILE A 138 7.52 -17.56 7.05
CA ILE A 138 8.39 -16.39 6.99
C ILE A 138 9.80 -16.87 7.35
N ARG A 139 10.58 -17.27 6.36
CA ARG A 139 12.00 -17.54 6.54
C ARG A 139 12.75 -16.22 6.33
N MET A 140 13.07 -15.54 7.42
CA MET A 140 14.02 -14.43 7.39
C MET A 140 15.42 -15.02 7.08
N PRO A 141 16.15 -14.48 6.09
CA PRO A 141 17.54 -14.88 5.90
C PRO A 141 18.35 -14.50 7.15
N ALA A 142 19.17 -15.43 7.62
CA ALA A 142 19.98 -15.33 8.84
C ALA A 142 20.99 -14.17 8.85
N SER A 143 21.11 -13.40 7.76
CA SER A 143 22.00 -12.25 7.61
C SER A 143 21.45 -10.94 8.19
N ASP A 144 20.15 -10.86 8.51
CA ASP A 144 19.51 -9.64 9.00
C ASP A 144 19.21 -9.64 10.51
N LEU A 145 19.77 -10.58 11.24
CA LEU A 145 19.73 -10.53 12.70
C LEU A 145 20.75 -9.51 13.18
N PRO A 146 20.34 -8.50 13.97
CA PRO A 146 21.30 -7.62 14.61
C PRO A 146 22.23 -8.45 15.50
N ARG A 147 23.51 -8.43 15.21
CA ARG A 147 24.53 -9.02 16.09
C ARG A 147 24.49 -8.26 17.41
N THR A 148 23.81 -8.81 18.38
CA THR A 148 23.97 -8.39 19.75
C THR A 148 25.39 -8.78 20.20
N SER A 149 26.28 -7.79 20.18
CA SER A 149 27.58 -7.92 20.83
C SER A 149 27.32 -8.17 22.29
N GLY A 150 27.69 -9.36 22.73
CA GLY A 150 27.61 -9.74 24.13
C GLY A 150 28.48 -8.83 24.99
N ARG A 151 27.85 -8.17 25.93
CA ARG A 151 28.47 -7.86 27.21
C ARG A 151 27.54 -8.40 28.28
N GLY A 152 28.07 -9.35 29.02
CA GLY A 152 27.39 -10.07 30.05
C GLY A 152 26.80 -9.16 31.11
N PHE A 153 25.60 -9.49 31.49
CA PHE A 153 25.08 -9.13 32.80
C PHE A 153 24.53 -10.42 33.43
N ALA A 154 25.31 -10.92 34.37
CA ALA A 154 24.88 -11.97 35.29
C ALA A 154 23.81 -11.36 36.23
N GLY A 155 22.64 -11.90 36.14
CA GLY A 155 21.55 -11.54 37.06
C GLY A 155 20.45 -12.56 36.92
N HIS A 156 20.50 -13.57 37.78
CA HIS A 156 19.43 -14.54 37.98
C HIS A 156 18.15 -13.86 38.47
N PRO A 157 16.99 -14.01 37.86
CA PRO A 157 15.75 -13.89 38.58
C PRO A 157 15.33 -15.26 39.09
N ARG A 158 15.32 -15.33 40.39
CA ARG A 158 14.81 -16.40 41.26
C ARG A 158 13.33 -16.64 40.94
N LEU A 159 13.03 -17.83 40.52
CA LEU A 159 11.67 -18.35 40.47
C LEU A 159 11.11 -18.48 41.87
N LEU A 160 10.12 -17.70 42.22
CA LEU A 160 9.24 -17.94 43.36
C LEU A 160 7.94 -18.58 42.85
N VAL A 161 7.93 -19.88 42.97
CA VAL A 161 6.72 -20.68 42.95
C VAL A 161 6.02 -20.49 44.30
N SER A 162 4.82 -19.99 44.34
CA SER A 162 3.91 -20.12 45.42
C SER A 162 2.59 -20.66 44.94
N GLY A 163 2.31 -21.85 45.38
CA GLY A 163 1.08 -22.58 45.13
C GLY A 163 -0.05 -22.14 46.09
N PRO A 164 -1.14 -22.90 46.15
CA PRO A 164 -2.50 -22.38 46.27
C PRO A 164 -3.02 -22.33 47.66
N GLY A 165 -3.94 -21.40 47.91
CA GLY A 165 -4.70 -21.33 49.15
C GLY A 165 -5.96 -20.50 48.98
N ALA A 166 -7.07 -21.15 48.79
CA ALA A 166 -8.38 -20.66 49.19
C ALA A 166 -8.65 -21.20 50.63
N PRO A 167 -9.71 -20.83 51.39
CA PRO A 167 -10.90 -20.06 51.09
C PRO A 167 -11.35 -19.12 52.28
N GLY A 168 -12.43 -18.41 52.11
CA GLY A 168 -13.19 -17.88 53.26
C GLY A 168 -13.89 -16.55 52.99
N GLY A 169 -15.16 -16.59 52.67
CA GLY A 169 -16.07 -15.46 52.94
C GLY A 169 -16.42 -15.43 54.44
N PRO A 170 -17.39 -14.74 54.95
CA PRO A 170 -18.52 -14.06 54.31
C PRO A 170 -18.88 -12.68 54.95
N GLY A 171 -19.83 -12.01 54.33
CA GLY A 171 -20.87 -11.40 55.12
C GLY A 171 -20.84 -9.92 55.40
N TRP A 172 -22.04 -9.40 55.34
CA TRP A 172 -22.68 -8.29 56.03
C TRP A 172 -22.93 -7.05 55.17
N SER A 173 -24.11 -6.95 54.71
CA SER A 173 -25.33 -6.36 55.31
C SER A 173 -25.50 -4.88 55.03
N ARG A 174 -26.55 -4.59 54.27
CA ARG A 174 -27.30 -3.33 54.31
C ARG A 174 -27.94 -3.14 55.69
N PRO A 175 -28.27 -1.93 56.18
CA PRO A 175 -29.53 -1.26 55.83
C PRO A 175 -29.31 0.24 55.61
N GLY A 176 -30.14 0.98 54.88
CA GLY A 176 -31.55 1.25 55.11
C GLY A 176 -31.75 2.60 55.77
N THR A 177 -32.24 3.50 55.09
CA THR A 177 -33.32 4.49 55.25
C THR A 177 -33.16 5.62 54.26
#